data_9af104f7c61f01ec71270150fc0bb80e
#
_entry.id   9af104f7c61f01ec71270150fc0bb80e
#
_cell.length_a   1.000
_cell.length_b   1.000
_cell.length_c   1.000
_cell.angle_alpha   90.00
_cell.angle_beta   90.00
_cell.angle_gamma   90.00
#
_symmetry.space_group_name_H-M   'P 1'
#
loop_
_entity.id
_entity.type
_entity.pdbx_description
1 polymer ?
#
loop_
_entity_poly.entity_id
_entity_poly.type
_entity_poly.pdbx_seq_one_letter_code
_entity_poly.pdbx_strand_id
1 'polypeptide(L)'
;MKKRGHLIIFVKEPRVGKVKTRLADDIGPINATFWYRRQLNHLLNNFKPSSPYAKHLFVTPHRGLKYFRPYTKQGWRLCCQSSGDLGKKMASAFFSVGHGPKLLIGSDIPAVSRQHIRLAFKQLNSVDAIFGPAQDGGYWLIGLSRFVAPPNLKHVRWSSKYALSDTLSEFGPKMSIKFIQTLKDVDRGSDL
;
A
#
# COMPACT_ATOMS: atom_id res chain seq x y z
N MET A 1 -23.38 9.19 -3.35
CA MET A 1 -23.29 7.73 -3.02
C MET A 1 -22.31 7.52 -1.87
N LYS A 2 -22.72 6.77 -0.84
CA LYS A 2 -21.85 6.39 0.28
C LYS A 2 -20.77 5.42 -0.24
N LYS A 3 -19.49 5.73 -0.06
CA LYS A 3 -18.38 4.89 -0.54
C LYS A 3 -18.31 3.60 0.26
N ARG A 4 -18.21 2.45 -0.43
CA ARG A 4 -18.34 1.11 0.17
C ARG A 4 -17.04 0.53 0.74
N GLY A 5 -15.91 1.25 0.73
CA GLY A 5 -14.63 0.76 1.22
C GLY A 5 -13.56 1.84 1.20
N HIS A 6 -12.34 1.47 1.60
CA HIS A 6 -11.21 2.38 1.72
C HIS A 6 -9.99 1.82 1.02
N LEU A 7 -9.45 2.56 0.05
CA LEU A 7 -8.14 2.31 -0.54
C LEU A 7 -7.12 3.21 0.15
N ILE A 8 -6.14 2.60 0.77
CA ILE A 8 -5.02 3.23 1.46
C ILE A 8 -3.77 3.02 0.61
N ILE A 9 -3.04 4.07 0.30
CA ILE A 9 -1.73 3.97 -0.34
C ILE A 9 -0.69 4.58 0.59
N PHE A 10 0.34 3.80 0.92
CA PHE A 10 1.50 4.32 1.61
C PHE A 10 2.44 4.99 0.62
N VAL A 11 2.70 6.27 0.86
CA VAL A 11 3.56 7.07 0.00
C VAL A 11 4.64 7.78 0.79
N LYS A 12 5.79 7.96 0.16
CA LYS A 12 6.89 8.74 0.69
C LYS A 12 7.11 9.99 -0.16
N GLU A 13 7.43 11.13 0.47
CA GLU A 13 7.79 12.32 -0.28
C GLU A 13 8.98 12.02 -1.19
N PRO A 14 8.89 12.26 -2.53
CA PRO A 14 9.95 11.92 -3.47
C PRO A 14 11.10 12.94 -3.40
N ARG A 15 11.98 12.75 -2.43
CA ARG A 15 13.19 13.57 -2.23
C ARG A 15 14.43 12.78 -2.61
N VAL A 16 15.37 13.47 -3.28
CA VAL A 16 16.64 12.89 -3.69
C VAL A 16 17.38 12.28 -2.49
N GLY A 17 17.83 11.06 -2.66
CA GLY A 17 18.52 10.28 -1.62
C GLY A 17 17.65 9.81 -0.44
N LYS A 18 16.32 10.00 -0.50
CA LYS A 18 15.39 9.59 0.58
C LYS A 18 14.36 8.56 0.13
N VAL A 19 14.28 8.26 -1.16
CA VAL A 19 13.39 7.26 -1.73
C VAL A 19 14.20 6.31 -2.62
N LYS A 20 13.76 5.04 -2.67
CA LYS A 20 14.38 4.02 -3.53
C LYS A 20 15.91 4.00 -3.43
N THR A 21 16.41 3.90 -2.20
CA THR A 21 17.86 3.95 -1.93
C THR A 21 18.62 2.80 -2.56
N ARG A 22 18.05 1.57 -2.58
CA ARG A 22 18.66 0.41 -3.25
C ARG A 22 18.72 0.60 -4.77
N LEU A 23 17.66 1.15 -5.37
CA LEU A 23 17.67 1.51 -6.80
C LEU A 23 18.68 2.64 -7.06
N ALA A 24 18.82 3.57 -6.11
CA ALA A 24 19.78 4.67 -6.22
C ALA A 24 21.23 4.19 -6.20
N ASP A 25 21.54 3.06 -5.55
CA ASP A 25 22.87 2.45 -5.60
C ASP A 25 23.25 2.03 -7.04
N ASP A 26 22.25 1.62 -7.85
CA ASP A 26 22.47 1.12 -9.20
C ASP A 26 22.38 2.23 -10.27
N ILE A 27 21.43 3.19 -10.16
CA ILE A 27 21.18 4.20 -11.20
C ILE A 27 21.37 5.66 -10.76
N GLY A 28 21.85 5.84 -9.54
CA GLY A 28 22.07 7.15 -8.93
C GLY A 28 20.79 7.74 -8.29
N PRO A 29 20.97 8.61 -7.25
CA PRO A 29 19.86 9.09 -6.43
C PRO A 29 18.89 10.01 -7.18
N ILE A 30 19.35 10.72 -8.20
CA ILE A 30 18.51 11.59 -9.02
C ILE A 30 17.57 10.74 -9.88
N ASN A 31 18.12 9.77 -10.63
CA ASN A 31 17.33 8.91 -11.53
C ASN A 31 16.33 8.06 -10.75
N ALA A 32 16.74 7.49 -9.61
CA ALA A 32 15.85 6.73 -8.73
C ALA A 32 14.69 7.59 -8.20
N THR A 33 14.94 8.86 -7.88
CA THR A 33 13.90 9.79 -7.45
C THR A 33 12.96 10.16 -8.60
N PHE A 34 13.48 10.38 -9.81
CA PHE A 34 12.66 10.64 -11.01
C PHE A 34 11.78 9.43 -11.34
N TRP A 35 12.35 8.24 -11.30
CA TRP A 35 11.59 7.00 -11.48
C TRP A 35 10.44 6.91 -10.48
N TYR A 36 10.72 7.09 -9.20
CA TYR A 36 9.69 7.02 -8.15
C TYR A 36 8.60 8.10 -8.33
N ARG A 37 8.95 9.32 -8.70
CA ARG A 37 7.97 10.39 -9.00
C ARG A 37 7.06 10.02 -10.16
N ARG A 38 7.63 9.49 -11.25
CA ARG A 38 6.86 9.04 -12.42
C ARG A 38 5.91 7.91 -12.05
N GLN A 39 6.43 6.89 -11.35
CA GLN A 39 5.65 5.76 -10.85
C GLN A 39 4.51 6.22 -9.95
N LEU A 40 4.78 7.10 -9.00
CA LEU A 40 3.80 7.63 -8.08
C LEU A 40 2.69 8.41 -8.81
N ASN A 41 3.05 9.27 -9.76
CA ASN A 41 2.09 10.00 -10.59
C ASN A 41 1.22 9.04 -11.41
N HIS A 42 1.81 8.02 -12.02
CA HIS A 42 1.09 7.00 -12.77
C HIS A 42 0.08 6.27 -11.87
N LEU A 43 0.54 5.78 -10.73
CA LEU A 43 -0.30 5.07 -9.76
C LEU A 43 -1.49 5.93 -9.30
N LEU A 44 -1.25 7.16 -8.87
CA LEU A 44 -2.30 8.02 -8.30
C LEU A 44 -3.32 8.47 -9.35
N ASN A 45 -2.88 8.73 -10.59
CA ASN A 45 -3.75 9.10 -11.70
C ASN A 45 -4.60 7.92 -12.21
N ASN A 46 -4.20 6.68 -11.93
CA ASN A 46 -5.03 5.51 -12.23
C ASN A 46 -6.33 5.49 -11.43
N PHE A 47 -6.46 6.20 -10.31
CA PHE A 47 -7.65 6.18 -9.47
C PHE A 47 -8.48 7.47 -9.60
N LYS A 48 -9.55 7.42 -10.40
CA LYS A 48 -10.42 8.57 -10.68
C LYS A 48 -11.15 9.08 -9.43
N PRO A 49 -11.58 10.36 -9.41
CA PRO A 49 -12.40 10.92 -8.33
C PRO A 49 -13.71 10.14 -8.09
N SER A 50 -14.29 9.58 -9.15
CA SER A 50 -15.53 8.79 -9.13
C SER A 50 -15.40 7.36 -8.63
N SER A 51 -14.24 6.98 -8.05
CA SER A 51 -14.04 5.63 -7.49
C SER A 51 -15.09 5.30 -6.42
N PRO A 52 -15.63 4.05 -6.40
CA PRO A 52 -16.68 3.64 -5.46
C PRO A 52 -16.18 3.49 -4.01
N TYR A 53 -14.90 3.69 -3.77
CA TYR A 53 -14.24 3.64 -2.46
C TYR A 53 -13.60 4.99 -2.11
N ALA A 54 -13.43 5.24 -0.80
CA ALA A 54 -12.68 6.39 -0.32
C ALA A 54 -11.18 6.15 -0.55
N LYS A 55 -10.45 7.18 -0.92
CA LYS A 55 -9.02 7.12 -1.26
C LYS A 55 -8.22 7.90 -0.23
N HIS A 56 -7.18 7.27 0.31
CA HIS A 56 -6.34 7.83 1.36
C HIS A 56 -4.87 7.70 0.98
N LEU A 57 -4.12 8.79 1.08
CA LEU A 57 -2.66 8.79 0.99
C LEU A 57 -2.10 8.95 2.39
N PHE A 58 -1.45 7.92 2.87
CA PHE A 58 -0.69 7.96 4.12
C PHE A 58 0.75 8.34 3.83
N VAL A 59 1.09 9.56 4.17
CA VAL A 59 2.31 10.25 3.74
C VAL A 59 3.39 10.17 4.82
N THR A 60 4.62 9.90 4.42
CA THR A 60 5.81 10.04 5.25
C THR A 60 6.92 10.82 4.50
N PRO A 61 7.72 11.66 5.15
CA PRO A 61 7.50 12.24 6.49
C PRO A 61 6.30 13.21 6.51
N HIS A 62 5.87 13.64 7.69
CA HIS A 62 4.73 14.57 7.87
C HIS A 62 4.80 15.82 6.97
N ARG A 63 5.98 16.43 6.84
CA ARG A 63 6.19 17.60 5.97
C ARG A 63 5.87 17.31 4.49
N GLY A 64 5.94 16.05 4.06
CA GLY A 64 5.63 15.61 2.70
C GLY A 64 4.15 15.80 2.32
N LEU A 65 3.24 16.03 3.28
CA LEU A 65 1.84 16.37 2.99
C LEU A 65 1.72 17.54 2.00
N LYS A 66 2.63 18.52 2.08
CA LYS A 66 2.65 19.69 1.18
C LYS A 66 2.83 19.26 -0.28
N TYR A 67 3.69 18.27 -0.55
CA TYR A 67 3.92 17.73 -1.89
C TYR A 67 2.64 17.09 -2.47
N PHE A 68 1.84 16.43 -1.63
CA PHE A 68 0.65 15.70 -2.07
C PHE A 68 -0.63 16.54 -2.12
N ARG A 69 -0.61 17.81 -1.69
CA ARG A 69 -1.80 18.70 -1.74
C ARG A 69 -2.53 18.72 -3.08
N PRO A 70 -1.87 18.77 -4.26
CA PRO A 70 -2.57 18.79 -5.53
C PRO A 70 -3.50 17.59 -5.76
N TYR A 71 -3.19 16.43 -5.17
CA TYR A 71 -4.00 15.22 -5.32
C TYR A 71 -5.34 15.26 -4.56
N THR A 72 -5.52 16.21 -3.62
CA THR A 72 -6.82 16.40 -2.96
C THR A 72 -7.91 16.77 -3.96
N LYS A 73 -7.58 17.52 -5.02
CA LYS A 73 -8.48 17.84 -6.14
C LYS A 73 -8.95 16.59 -6.90
N GLN A 74 -8.20 15.50 -6.82
CA GLN A 74 -8.57 14.21 -7.38
C GLN A 74 -9.33 13.32 -6.39
N GLY A 75 -9.73 13.86 -5.23
CA GLY A 75 -10.50 13.17 -4.20
C GLY A 75 -9.67 12.29 -3.25
N TRP A 76 -8.34 12.47 -3.18
CA TRP A 76 -7.49 11.84 -2.19
C TRP A 76 -7.58 12.59 -0.84
N ARG A 77 -7.74 11.83 0.24
CA ARG A 77 -7.58 12.33 1.62
C ARG A 77 -6.15 12.13 2.05
N LEU A 78 -5.51 13.19 2.54
CA LEU A 78 -4.13 13.13 3.02
C LEU A 78 -4.11 12.81 4.50
N CYS A 79 -3.33 11.81 4.89
CA CYS A 79 -3.09 11.38 6.27
C CYS A 79 -1.59 11.25 6.50
N CYS A 80 -1.16 11.36 7.76
CA CYS A 80 0.22 11.07 8.12
C CYS A 80 0.36 9.59 8.49
N GLN A 81 1.47 8.97 8.10
CA GLN A 81 1.85 7.70 8.69
C GLN A 81 2.23 7.92 10.16
N SER A 82 1.80 7.01 11.04
CA SER A 82 2.23 7.00 12.43
C SER A 82 3.73 6.69 12.56
N SER A 83 4.28 6.90 13.74
CA SER A 83 5.61 6.44 14.11
C SER A 83 5.63 4.91 14.30
N GLY A 84 6.84 4.32 14.34
CA GLY A 84 7.05 2.90 14.54
C GLY A 84 7.42 2.14 13.28
N ASP A 85 7.44 0.82 13.39
CA ASP A 85 7.69 -0.12 12.29
C ASP A 85 6.52 -0.16 11.28
N LEU A 86 6.70 -0.94 10.21
CA LEU A 86 5.69 -1.02 9.15
C LEU A 86 4.36 -1.61 9.66
N GLY A 87 4.40 -2.59 10.56
CA GLY A 87 3.21 -3.20 11.15
C GLY A 87 2.39 -2.21 11.95
N LYS A 88 3.01 -1.42 12.82
CA LYS A 88 2.35 -0.36 13.59
C LYS A 88 1.73 0.69 12.67
N LYS A 89 2.45 1.09 11.61
CA LYS A 89 1.94 2.04 10.61
C LYS A 89 0.72 1.50 9.87
N MET A 90 0.74 0.23 9.45
CA MET A 90 -0.40 -0.40 8.79
C MET A 90 -1.61 -0.51 9.73
N ALA A 91 -1.41 -1.00 10.94
CA ALA A 91 -2.49 -1.09 11.93
C ALA A 91 -3.12 0.29 12.19
N SER A 92 -2.30 1.32 12.44
CA SER A 92 -2.76 2.69 12.63
C SER A 92 -3.56 3.21 11.42
N ALA A 93 -3.10 2.95 10.20
CA ALA A 93 -3.79 3.36 8.99
C ALA A 93 -5.16 2.66 8.85
N PHE A 94 -5.23 1.37 9.12
CA PHE A 94 -6.49 0.62 9.11
C PHE A 94 -7.49 1.12 10.16
N PHE A 95 -7.03 1.47 11.36
CA PHE A 95 -7.89 2.01 12.42
C PHE A 95 -8.38 3.43 12.13
N SER A 96 -7.57 4.26 11.48
CA SER A 96 -7.88 5.67 11.25
C SER A 96 -8.87 5.94 10.12
N VAL A 97 -9.11 4.97 9.23
CA VAL A 97 -10.13 5.09 8.20
C VAL A 97 -11.47 4.52 8.69
N GLY A 98 -12.57 4.97 8.10
CA GLY A 98 -13.92 4.61 8.55
C GLY A 98 -14.28 3.13 8.44
N HIS A 99 -15.53 2.80 8.73
CA HIS A 99 -16.06 1.46 8.57
C HIS A 99 -16.12 1.01 7.12
N GLY A 100 -15.91 -0.27 6.89
CA GLY A 100 -15.96 -0.89 5.56
C GLY A 100 -14.72 -1.74 5.26
N PRO A 101 -14.71 -2.48 4.17
CA PRO A 101 -13.54 -3.21 3.73
C PRO A 101 -12.40 -2.23 3.40
N LYS A 102 -11.18 -2.63 3.68
CA LYS A 102 -10.00 -1.79 3.59
C LYS A 102 -8.91 -2.49 2.79
N LEU A 103 -8.32 -1.80 1.84
CA LEU A 103 -7.13 -2.24 1.11
C LEU A 103 -5.99 -1.29 1.40
N LEU A 104 -4.82 -1.82 1.69
CA LEU A 104 -3.58 -1.06 1.81
C LEU A 104 -2.58 -1.59 0.80
N ILE A 105 -1.98 -0.69 0.03
CA ILE A 105 -0.95 -0.99 -0.98
C ILE A 105 0.29 -0.11 -0.82
N GLY A 106 1.41 -0.62 -1.29
CA GLY A 106 2.61 0.16 -1.54
C GLY A 106 2.48 1.07 -2.77
N SER A 107 3.48 1.87 -3.03
CA SER A 107 3.50 2.84 -4.14
C SER A 107 4.55 2.55 -5.22
N ASP A 108 5.26 1.45 -5.11
CA ASP A 108 6.44 1.10 -5.91
C ASP A 108 6.28 -0.11 -6.83
N ILE A 109 5.03 -0.51 -7.06
CA ILE A 109 4.69 -1.63 -7.94
C ILE A 109 4.02 -1.09 -9.22
N PRO A 110 4.74 -1.04 -10.37
CA PRO A 110 4.23 -0.45 -11.61
C PRO A 110 2.98 -1.14 -12.17
N ALA A 111 2.87 -2.46 -11.99
CA ALA A 111 1.79 -3.27 -12.54
C ALA A 111 0.44 -3.10 -11.80
N VAL A 112 0.37 -2.36 -10.69
CA VAL A 112 -0.90 -2.16 -9.96
C VAL A 112 -1.90 -1.39 -10.82
N SER A 113 -3.07 -1.99 -11.01
CA SER A 113 -4.16 -1.43 -11.81
C SER A 113 -5.46 -1.32 -11.02
N ARG A 114 -6.41 -0.56 -11.58
CA ARG A 114 -7.79 -0.51 -11.04
C ARG A 114 -8.46 -1.88 -11.00
N GLN A 115 -8.13 -2.77 -11.94
CA GLN A 115 -8.71 -4.11 -11.99
C GLN A 115 -8.30 -4.92 -10.78
N HIS A 116 -7.03 -4.87 -10.37
CA HIS A 116 -6.54 -5.52 -9.16
C HIS A 116 -7.31 -5.04 -7.91
N ILE A 117 -7.50 -3.73 -7.76
CA ILE A 117 -8.20 -3.15 -6.61
C ILE A 117 -9.70 -3.52 -6.62
N ARG A 118 -10.35 -3.52 -7.79
CA ARG A 118 -11.76 -3.96 -7.92
C ARG A 118 -11.93 -5.43 -7.56
N LEU A 119 -11.01 -6.30 -8.03
CA LEU A 119 -11.01 -7.73 -7.71
C LEU A 119 -10.84 -7.95 -6.21
N ALA A 120 -9.86 -7.26 -5.60
CA ALA A 120 -9.62 -7.35 -4.17
C ALA A 120 -10.86 -6.95 -3.35
N PHE A 121 -11.49 -5.81 -3.65
CA PHE A 121 -12.74 -5.43 -2.98
C PHE A 121 -13.89 -6.43 -3.22
N LYS A 122 -14.00 -6.99 -4.42
CA LYS A 122 -15.01 -8.01 -4.72
C LYS A 122 -14.81 -9.26 -3.86
N GLN A 123 -13.59 -9.73 -3.75
CA GLN A 123 -13.27 -10.93 -2.98
C GLN A 123 -13.43 -10.72 -1.47
N LEU A 124 -13.16 -9.52 -0.93
CA LEU A 124 -13.40 -9.18 0.48
C LEU A 124 -14.87 -9.24 0.92
N ASN A 125 -15.81 -9.46 0.01
CA ASN A 125 -17.20 -9.74 0.38
C ASN A 125 -17.41 -11.19 0.87
N SER A 126 -16.46 -12.09 0.58
CA SER A 126 -16.57 -13.53 0.87
C SER A 126 -15.42 -14.10 1.69
N VAL A 127 -14.42 -13.29 2.04
CA VAL A 127 -13.26 -13.72 2.84
C VAL A 127 -12.89 -12.64 3.85
N ASP A 128 -12.14 -13.02 4.87
CA ASP A 128 -11.73 -12.15 5.97
C ASP A 128 -10.56 -11.26 5.58
N ALA A 129 -9.59 -11.81 4.88
CA ALA A 129 -8.42 -11.08 4.41
C ALA A 129 -8.01 -11.48 2.99
N ILE A 130 -7.28 -10.60 2.32
CA ILE A 130 -6.73 -10.84 1.00
C ILE A 130 -5.31 -10.28 0.91
N PHE A 131 -4.44 -11.01 0.22
CA PHE A 131 -3.07 -10.61 -0.02
C PHE A 131 -2.76 -10.58 -1.52
N GLY A 132 -1.98 -9.60 -1.93
CA GLY A 132 -1.26 -9.58 -3.20
C GLY A 132 0.22 -9.84 -2.92
N PRO A 133 0.73 -11.07 -3.12
CA PRO A 133 2.12 -11.37 -2.85
C PRO A 133 3.06 -10.54 -3.73
N ALA A 134 4.25 -10.24 -3.22
CA ALA A 134 5.37 -9.70 -3.98
C ALA A 134 6.43 -10.79 -4.22
N GLN A 135 7.23 -10.65 -5.27
CA GLN A 135 8.22 -11.68 -5.62
C GLN A 135 9.36 -11.80 -4.60
N ASP A 136 9.60 -10.78 -3.81
CA ASP A 136 10.61 -10.74 -2.77
C ASP A 136 10.23 -11.47 -1.46
N GLY A 137 9.04 -12.10 -1.42
CA GLY A 137 8.50 -12.76 -0.23
C GLY A 137 7.71 -11.82 0.70
N GLY A 138 7.52 -10.57 0.31
CA GLY A 138 6.59 -9.62 0.89
C GLY A 138 5.21 -9.65 0.25
N TYR A 139 4.51 -8.54 0.35
CA TYR A 139 3.22 -8.35 -0.32
C TYR A 139 3.03 -6.88 -0.72
N TRP A 140 2.48 -6.69 -1.89
CA TRP A 140 2.15 -5.37 -2.42
C TRP A 140 0.76 -4.88 -1.99
N LEU A 141 -0.11 -5.82 -1.56
CA LEU A 141 -1.45 -5.55 -1.08
C LEU A 141 -1.78 -6.41 0.14
N ILE A 142 -2.35 -5.77 1.15
CA ILE A 142 -3.10 -6.41 2.22
C ILE A 142 -4.49 -5.80 2.30
N GLY A 143 -5.52 -6.65 2.35
CA GLY A 143 -6.91 -6.22 2.49
C GLY A 143 -7.60 -6.92 3.65
N LEU A 144 -8.46 -6.18 4.34
CA LEU A 144 -9.26 -6.68 5.45
C LEU A 144 -10.74 -6.43 5.17
N SER A 145 -11.59 -7.43 5.43
CA SER A 145 -13.04 -7.28 5.36
C SER A 145 -13.51 -6.30 6.43
N ARG A 146 -14.75 -5.86 6.33
CA ARG A 146 -15.36 -4.94 7.31
C ARG A 146 -15.48 -5.49 8.72
N PHE A 147 -15.35 -6.80 8.87
CA PHE A 147 -15.54 -7.51 10.16
C PHE A 147 -14.22 -7.82 10.86
N VAL A 148 -13.10 -7.64 10.18
CA VAL A 148 -11.78 -8.02 10.68
C VAL A 148 -11.04 -6.83 11.21
N ALA A 149 -10.60 -6.93 12.46
CA ALA A 149 -9.65 -5.99 13.06
C ALA A 149 -8.24 -6.20 12.47
N PRO A 150 -7.43 -5.15 12.34
CA PRO A 150 -6.04 -5.30 11.96
C PRO A 150 -5.30 -6.25 12.90
N PRO A 151 -4.52 -7.22 12.38
CA PRO A 151 -3.76 -8.13 13.20
C PRO A 151 -2.61 -7.42 13.94
N ASN A 152 -2.11 -8.07 14.98
CA ASN A 152 -0.93 -7.58 15.69
C ASN A 152 0.34 -8.03 14.94
N LEU A 153 0.97 -7.12 14.21
CA LEU A 153 2.10 -7.40 13.33
C LEU A 153 3.48 -7.20 14.02
N LYS A 154 3.58 -7.41 15.33
CA LYS A 154 4.81 -7.17 16.09
C LYS A 154 5.95 -8.13 15.74
N HIS A 155 5.64 -9.37 15.38
CA HIS A 155 6.64 -10.42 15.19
C HIS A 155 7.03 -10.62 13.71
N VAL A 156 6.52 -9.76 12.83
CA VAL A 156 6.82 -9.83 11.40
C VAL A 156 8.23 -9.31 11.11
N ARG A 157 9.04 -10.13 10.46
CA ARG A 157 10.38 -9.78 9.97
C ARG A 157 10.27 -8.94 8.69
N TRP A 158 10.06 -7.65 8.87
CA TRP A 158 9.93 -6.71 7.76
C TRP A 158 11.19 -6.65 6.89
N SER A 159 11.02 -6.30 5.61
CA SER A 159 12.11 -6.20 4.62
C SER A 159 12.87 -7.52 4.43
N SER A 160 12.21 -8.64 4.60
CA SER A 160 12.74 -9.98 4.40
C SER A 160 11.81 -10.86 3.57
N LYS A 161 12.32 -11.94 3.02
CA LYS A 161 11.53 -12.95 2.27
C LYS A 161 10.45 -13.65 3.13
N TYR A 162 10.43 -13.39 4.41
CA TYR A 162 9.50 -13.99 5.37
C TYR A 162 8.33 -13.06 5.73
N ALA A 163 8.29 -11.83 5.21
CA ALA A 163 7.30 -10.83 5.62
C ALA A 163 5.85 -11.30 5.38
N LEU A 164 5.56 -11.95 4.27
CA LEU A 164 4.24 -12.52 3.99
C LEU A 164 3.92 -13.69 4.93
N SER A 165 4.81 -14.66 5.07
CA SER A 165 4.58 -15.84 5.91
C SER A 165 4.39 -15.47 7.38
N ASP A 166 5.22 -14.55 7.88
CA ASP A 166 5.10 -14.07 9.26
C ASP A 166 3.78 -13.31 9.47
N THR A 167 3.37 -12.49 8.49
CA THR A 167 2.09 -11.79 8.54
C THR A 167 0.91 -12.77 8.56
N LEU A 168 0.96 -13.82 7.74
CA LEU A 168 -0.10 -14.86 7.71
C LEU A 168 -0.23 -15.59 9.04
N SER A 169 0.89 -15.83 9.74
CA SER A 169 0.89 -16.48 11.05
C SER A 169 0.20 -15.65 12.15
N GLU A 170 0.09 -14.34 11.96
CA GLU A 170 -0.63 -13.45 12.90
C GLU A 170 -2.16 -13.49 12.71
N PHE A 171 -2.64 -14.16 11.66
CA PHE A 171 -4.07 -14.42 11.47
C PHE A 171 -4.44 -15.75 12.12
N GLY A 172 -5.53 -15.75 12.87
CA GLY A 172 -6.01 -16.98 13.52
C GLY A 172 -6.41 -18.08 12.50
N PRO A 173 -6.37 -19.36 12.90
CA PRO A 173 -6.59 -20.50 11.98
C PRO A 173 -7.99 -20.57 11.36
N LYS A 174 -8.95 -19.82 11.92
CA LYS A 174 -10.33 -19.75 11.40
C LYS A 174 -10.52 -18.65 10.35
N MET A 175 -9.50 -17.83 10.09
CA MET A 175 -9.58 -16.73 9.14
C MET A 175 -9.51 -17.22 7.70
N SER A 176 -10.49 -16.86 6.91
CA SER A 176 -10.50 -17.14 5.47
C SER A 176 -9.63 -16.13 4.73
N ILE A 177 -8.56 -16.62 4.11
CA ILE A 177 -7.59 -15.78 3.40
C ILE A 177 -7.56 -16.18 1.93
N LYS A 178 -7.54 -15.19 1.03
CA LYS A 178 -7.29 -15.39 -0.40
C LYS A 178 -6.09 -14.61 -0.89
N PHE A 179 -5.49 -15.10 -1.96
CA PHE A 179 -4.42 -14.44 -2.67
C PHE A 179 -4.91 -13.95 -4.02
N ILE A 180 -4.40 -12.80 -4.44
CA ILE A 180 -4.53 -12.30 -5.80
C ILE A 180 -3.17 -12.40 -6.49
N GLN A 181 -3.09 -11.86 -7.70
CA GLN A 181 -1.89 -11.95 -8.54
C GLN A 181 -0.63 -11.48 -7.80
N THR A 182 0.43 -12.28 -7.89
CA THR A 182 1.77 -11.88 -7.46
C THR A 182 2.31 -10.83 -8.43
N LEU A 183 2.79 -9.71 -7.91
CA LEU A 183 3.40 -8.64 -8.70
C LEU A 183 4.85 -8.43 -8.27
N LYS A 184 5.62 -7.79 -9.16
CA LYS A 184 7.01 -7.41 -8.91
C LYS A 184 7.06 -5.94 -8.50
N ASP A 185 7.74 -5.64 -7.43
CA ASP A 185 8.17 -4.29 -7.08
C ASP A 185 9.50 -3.96 -7.80
N VAL A 186 9.81 -2.69 -7.89
CA VAL A 186 11.07 -2.23 -8.48
C VAL A 186 11.97 -1.75 -7.35
N ASP A 187 12.95 -2.56 -6.98
CA ASP A 187 13.85 -2.26 -5.85
C ASP A 187 15.31 -2.08 -6.28
N ARG A 188 15.70 -2.65 -7.42
CA ARG A 188 17.03 -2.59 -8.03
C ARG A 188 16.97 -2.17 -9.49
N GLY A 189 18.13 -1.83 -10.07
CA GLY A 189 18.26 -1.53 -11.49
C GLY A 189 17.84 -2.68 -12.40
N SER A 190 18.04 -3.92 -11.96
CA SER A 190 17.59 -5.14 -12.66
C SER A 190 16.08 -5.33 -12.73
N ASP A 191 15.31 -4.50 -12.03
CA ASP A 191 13.85 -4.58 -11.99
C ASP A 191 13.17 -3.60 -12.95
N LEU A 192 13.97 -2.73 -13.63
CA LEU A 192 13.51 -1.70 -14.55
C LEU A 192 13.12 -2.21 -15.95
#